data_abeaa715dd70c0f97b58c4908b7f939e
#
_entry.id   abeaa715dd70c0f97b58c4908b7f939e
#
_cell.length_a   1.000
_cell.length_b   1.000
_cell.length_c   1.000
_cell.angle_alpha   90.00
_cell.angle_beta   90.00
_cell.angle_gamma   90.00
#
_symmetry.space_group_name_H-M   'P 1'
#
loop_
_entity.id
_entity.type
_entity.pdbx_description
1 polymer ?
#
loop_
_entity_poly.entity_id
_entity_poly.type
_entity_poly.pdbx_seq_one_letter_code
_entity_poly.pdbx_strand_id
1 'polypeptide(L)'
;MPRDKVDVAKRVADAYNRRDVDGAFAELLTPDFEWHPAIVRALYGDVHHGREGVERFLTDTSENWEDLRGVAEEFRDLGDRVLMLGRLIGRGKGSGVPVDQPTVGILDFRGDRIWRLRAYFDRAEGLRAAGLSEEAPHHPL
;
A
#
# COMPACT_ATOMS: atom_id res chain seq x y z
N MET A 1 15.64 -18.77 -7.46
CA MET A 1 14.65 -18.90 -6.38
C MET A 1 13.73 -17.70 -6.38
N PRO A 2 12.42 -17.91 -6.34
CA PRO A 2 11.53 -16.77 -6.20
C PRO A 2 11.73 -16.12 -4.83
N ARG A 3 11.53 -14.81 -4.79
CA ARG A 3 11.64 -14.07 -3.55
C ARG A 3 10.44 -14.35 -2.66
N ASP A 4 10.64 -14.30 -1.36
CA ASP A 4 9.55 -14.43 -0.40
C ASP A 4 8.61 -13.23 -0.56
N LYS A 5 7.32 -13.49 -0.67
CA LYS A 5 6.34 -12.43 -0.93
C LYS A 5 6.24 -11.42 0.20
N VAL A 6 6.35 -11.87 1.44
CA VAL A 6 6.35 -10.95 2.58
C VAL A 6 7.57 -10.04 2.55
N ASP A 7 8.74 -10.60 2.21
CA ASP A 7 9.94 -9.78 2.08
C ASP A 7 9.81 -8.75 0.98
N VAL A 8 9.21 -9.12 -0.15
CA VAL A 8 8.93 -8.17 -1.25
C VAL A 8 8.00 -7.07 -0.76
N ALA A 9 6.94 -7.42 -0.03
CA ALA A 9 6.00 -6.44 0.50
C ALA A 9 6.69 -5.47 1.46
N LYS A 10 7.58 -5.95 2.31
CA LYS A 10 8.35 -5.11 3.23
C LYS A 10 9.25 -4.15 2.46
N ARG A 11 9.91 -4.62 1.41
CA ARG A 11 10.78 -3.78 0.59
C ARG A 11 10.01 -2.70 -0.16
N VAL A 12 8.81 -3.02 -0.63
CA VAL A 12 7.94 -2.04 -1.29
C VAL A 12 7.47 -0.98 -0.29
N ALA A 13 7.09 -1.40 0.91
CA ALA A 13 6.67 -0.45 1.95
C ALA A 13 7.82 0.50 2.31
N ASP A 14 9.03 -0.03 2.44
CA ASP A 14 10.20 0.79 2.73
C ASP A 14 10.52 1.74 1.59
N ALA A 15 10.42 1.26 0.34
CA ALA A 15 10.68 2.08 -0.83
C ALA A 15 9.66 3.22 -0.94
N TYR A 16 8.41 2.95 -0.59
CA TYR A 16 7.38 4.00 -0.56
C TYR A 16 7.79 5.11 0.42
N ASN A 17 8.21 4.73 1.62
CA ASN A 17 8.58 5.71 2.64
C ASN A 17 9.81 6.52 2.24
N ARG A 18 10.72 5.94 1.46
CA ARG A 18 11.92 6.62 0.95
C ARG A 18 11.69 7.32 -0.38
N ARG A 19 10.52 7.17 -0.97
CA ARG A 19 10.21 7.70 -2.30
C ARG A 19 11.15 7.16 -3.39
N ASP A 20 11.53 5.90 -3.26
CA ASP A 20 12.49 5.25 -4.16
C ASP A 20 11.79 4.58 -5.33
N VAL A 21 11.51 5.36 -6.38
CA VAL A 21 10.85 4.85 -7.59
C VAL A 21 11.82 4.09 -8.48
N ASP A 22 13.04 4.58 -8.57
CA ASP A 22 14.03 4.01 -9.50
C ASP A 22 14.62 2.70 -9.03
N GLY A 23 14.69 2.49 -7.73
CA GLY A 23 15.29 1.29 -7.16
C GLY A 23 14.26 0.18 -6.96
N ALA A 24 13.80 0.02 -5.72
CA ALA A 24 12.96 -1.11 -5.34
C ALA A 24 11.65 -1.19 -6.12
N PHE A 25 11.00 -0.06 -6.39
CA PHE A 25 9.76 -0.09 -7.15
C PHE A 25 9.98 -0.65 -8.55
N ALA A 26 11.03 -0.19 -9.25
CA ALA A 26 11.31 -0.67 -10.60
C ALA A 26 11.58 -2.18 -10.64
N GLU A 27 12.21 -2.70 -9.60
CA GLU A 27 12.54 -4.11 -9.51
C GLU A 27 11.34 -4.98 -9.08
N LEU A 28 10.54 -4.48 -8.16
CA LEU A 28 9.54 -5.29 -7.46
C LEU A 28 8.14 -5.20 -8.03
N LEU A 29 7.85 -4.19 -8.86
CA LEU A 29 6.54 -4.03 -9.48
C LEU A 29 6.56 -4.44 -10.94
N THR A 30 5.42 -4.93 -11.43
CA THR A 30 5.30 -5.23 -12.87
C THR A 30 5.17 -3.93 -13.66
N PRO A 31 5.50 -3.94 -14.98
CA PRO A 31 5.34 -2.73 -15.80
C PRO A 31 3.90 -2.22 -15.88
N ASP A 32 2.92 -3.11 -15.75
CA ASP A 32 1.50 -2.75 -15.80
C ASP A 32 0.88 -2.58 -14.42
N PHE A 33 1.70 -2.33 -13.42
CA PHE A 33 1.29 -2.18 -12.04
C PHE A 33 0.12 -1.22 -11.88
N GLU A 34 -0.83 -1.59 -11.00
CA GLU A 34 -1.96 -0.74 -10.66
C GLU A 34 -1.89 -0.37 -9.18
N TRP A 35 -2.03 0.90 -8.91
CA TRP A 35 -2.07 1.38 -7.54
C TRP A 35 -3.43 2.02 -7.24
N HIS A 36 -4.10 1.50 -6.24
CA HIS A 36 -5.39 2.00 -5.75
C HIS A 36 -5.18 2.55 -4.34
N PRO A 37 -4.68 3.79 -4.19
CA PRO A 37 -4.38 4.34 -2.86
C PRO A 37 -5.66 4.64 -2.08
N ALA A 38 -5.61 4.41 -0.78
CA ALA A 38 -6.76 4.69 0.07
C ALA A 38 -7.14 6.17 0.06
N ILE A 39 -6.13 7.04 0.12
CA ILE A 39 -6.34 8.49 0.16
C ILE A 39 -6.95 9.01 -1.13
N VAL A 40 -6.48 8.52 -2.26
CA VAL A 40 -7.02 8.93 -3.57
C VAL A 40 -8.43 8.40 -3.75
N ARG A 41 -8.67 7.16 -3.35
CA ARG A 41 -9.98 6.56 -3.45
C ARG A 41 -11.03 7.33 -2.65
N ALA A 42 -10.66 7.79 -1.46
CA ALA A 42 -11.56 8.54 -0.61
C ALA A 42 -11.86 9.93 -1.17
N LEU A 43 -10.89 10.55 -1.84
CA LEU A 43 -11.00 11.93 -2.29
C LEU A 43 -11.20 12.09 -3.80
N TYR A 44 -10.55 11.26 -4.60
CA TYR A 44 -10.50 11.44 -6.06
C TYR A 44 -10.94 10.23 -6.86
N GLY A 45 -10.88 9.03 -6.27
CA GLY A 45 -11.38 7.84 -6.95
C GLY A 45 -10.54 7.30 -8.10
N ASP A 46 -9.31 7.77 -8.26
CA ASP A 46 -8.46 7.40 -9.38
C ASP A 46 -7.55 6.21 -9.08
N VAL A 47 -7.22 5.48 -10.14
CA VAL A 47 -6.23 4.41 -10.12
C VAL A 47 -4.99 4.91 -10.85
N HIS A 48 -3.82 4.65 -10.29
CA HIS A 48 -2.56 5.01 -10.90
C HIS A 48 -1.93 3.79 -11.55
N HIS A 49 -1.41 3.97 -12.77
CA HIS A 49 -0.88 2.86 -13.56
C HIS A 49 0.61 3.01 -13.82
N GLY A 50 1.33 1.92 -13.65
CA GLY A 50 2.74 1.81 -13.99
C GLY A 50 3.63 2.75 -13.20
N ARG A 51 4.88 2.86 -13.65
CA ARG A 51 5.87 3.71 -13.01
C ARG A 51 5.45 5.18 -13.00
N GLU A 52 4.90 5.63 -14.12
CA GLU A 52 4.46 7.01 -14.26
C GLU A 52 3.37 7.36 -13.25
N GLY A 53 2.42 6.43 -13.05
CA GLY A 53 1.37 6.62 -12.07
C GLY A 53 1.90 6.68 -10.65
N VAL A 54 2.89 5.84 -10.32
CA VAL A 54 3.54 5.87 -9.01
C VAL A 54 4.25 7.20 -8.80
N GLU A 55 5.02 7.66 -9.78
CA GLU A 55 5.73 8.93 -9.69
C GLU A 55 4.77 10.10 -9.48
N ARG A 56 3.67 10.11 -10.22
CA ARG A 56 2.65 11.16 -10.10
C ARG A 56 2.04 11.16 -8.70
N PHE A 57 1.70 9.99 -8.18
CA PHE A 57 1.11 9.90 -6.86
C PHE A 57 2.06 10.41 -5.78
N LEU A 58 3.33 10.01 -5.87
CA LEU A 58 4.33 10.45 -4.88
C LEU A 58 4.56 11.97 -4.96
N THR A 59 4.56 12.55 -6.16
CA THR A 59 4.68 13.99 -6.35
C THR A 59 3.48 14.71 -5.73
N ASP A 60 2.27 14.25 -6.08
CA ASP A 60 1.04 14.90 -5.60
C ASP A 60 0.93 14.85 -4.08
N THR A 61 1.26 13.71 -3.48
CA THR A 61 1.19 13.60 -2.02
C THR A 61 2.28 14.43 -1.35
N SER A 62 3.45 14.55 -1.96
CA SER A 62 4.52 15.38 -1.42
C SER A 62 4.19 16.87 -1.45
N GLU A 63 3.35 17.30 -2.39
CA GLU A 63 2.91 18.67 -2.47
C GLU A 63 1.87 19.04 -1.42
N ASN A 64 1.08 18.06 -0.99
CA ASN A 64 -0.05 18.30 -0.09
C ASN A 64 0.17 17.81 1.34
N TRP A 65 1.15 16.95 1.56
CA TRP A 65 1.39 16.32 2.85
C TRP A 65 2.86 16.37 3.21
N GLU A 66 3.14 16.55 4.51
CA GLU A 66 4.49 16.47 5.05
C GLU A 66 4.65 15.12 5.74
N ASP A 67 5.80 14.48 5.49
CA ASP A 67 6.17 13.23 6.17
C ASP A 67 5.11 12.14 6.05
N LEU A 68 4.38 12.13 4.95
CA LEU A 68 3.38 11.08 4.73
C LEU A 68 4.10 9.74 4.54
N ARG A 69 3.81 8.79 5.43
CA ARG A 69 4.46 7.48 5.40
C ARG A 69 3.52 6.40 5.88
N GLY A 70 3.78 5.19 5.43
CA GLY A 70 3.08 4.02 5.91
C GLY A 70 3.91 3.33 6.99
N VAL A 71 3.25 2.97 8.09
CA VAL A 71 3.87 2.17 9.15
C VAL A 71 3.22 0.81 9.11
N ALA A 72 3.96 -0.20 8.65
CA ALA A 72 3.45 -1.56 8.57
C ALA A 72 3.57 -2.20 9.95
N GLU A 73 2.47 -2.77 10.43
CA GLU A 73 2.43 -3.43 11.73
C GLU A 73 2.36 -4.94 11.60
N GLU A 74 1.76 -5.43 10.54
CA GLU A 74 1.60 -6.86 10.34
C GLU A 74 1.52 -7.20 8.85
N PHE A 75 2.13 -8.31 8.46
CA PHE A 75 2.01 -8.86 7.11
C PHE A 75 1.46 -10.28 7.22
N ARG A 76 0.55 -10.64 6.32
CA ARG A 76 0.02 -12.00 6.23
C ARG A 76 0.13 -12.50 4.81
N ASP A 77 0.76 -13.65 4.64
CA ASP A 77 0.89 -14.30 3.35
C ASP A 77 -0.39 -15.10 3.07
N LEU A 78 -1.12 -14.72 2.03
CA LEU A 78 -2.37 -15.38 1.66
C LEU A 78 -2.21 -16.22 0.39
N GLY A 79 -0.98 -16.52 -0.01
CA GLY A 79 -0.70 -17.32 -1.20
C GLY A 79 -0.33 -16.46 -2.39
N ASP A 80 -1.33 -16.03 -3.15
CA ASP A 80 -1.13 -15.19 -4.33
C ASP A 80 -1.14 -13.69 -3.99
N ARG A 81 -1.29 -13.35 -2.73
CA ARG A 81 -1.33 -11.96 -2.26
C ARG A 81 -0.80 -11.87 -0.83
N VAL A 82 -0.38 -10.69 -0.47
CA VAL A 82 0.04 -10.39 0.91
C VAL A 82 -0.88 -9.31 1.44
N LEU A 83 -1.38 -9.52 2.65
CA LEU A 83 -2.16 -8.52 3.37
C LEU A 83 -1.20 -7.75 4.27
N MET A 84 -1.29 -6.42 4.22
CA MET A 84 -0.50 -5.56 5.09
C MET A 84 -1.46 -4.74 5.96
N LEU A 85 -1.29 -4.85 7.26
CA LEU A 85 -2.05 -4.07 8.23
C LEU A 85 -1.13 -3.03 8.82
N GLY A 86 -1.57 -1.79 8.88
CA GLY A 86 -0.72 -0.73 9.40
C GLY A 86 -1.45 0.59 9.52
N ARG A 87 -0.70 1.67 9.45
CA ARG A 87 -1.22 3.02 9.60
C ARG A 87 -0.58 3.95 8.57
N LEU A 88 -1.35 4.91 8.13
CA LEU A 88 -0.86 6.00 7.31
C LEU A 88 -0.72 7.21 8.21
N ILE A 89 0.47 7.76 8.30
CA ILE A 89 0.80 8.86 9.19
C ILE A 89 1.39 10.00 8.38
N GLY A 90 1.00 11.22 8.73
CA GLY A 90 1.53 12.38 8.06
C GLY A 90 0.90 13.65 8.61
N ARG A 91 1.14 14.75 7.90
CA ARG A 91 0.64 16.06 8.29
C ARG A 91 0.31 16.87 7.05
N GLY A 92 -0.83 17.53 7.06
CA GLY A 92 -1.20 18.40 5.96
C GLY A 92 -0.25 19.58 5.85
N LYS A 93 0.20 19.89 4.63
CA LYS A 93 1.04 21.04 4.35
C LYS A 93 0.21 22.32 4.52
N GLY A 94 0.76 23.27 5.22
CA GLY A 94 0.07 24.53 5.45
C GLY A 94 -0.89 24.49 6.61
N SER A 95 -1.78 23.50 6.65
CA SER A 95 -2.75 23.38 7.75
C SER A 95 -2.13 22.80 9.02
N GLY A 96 -1.10 21.96 8.88
CA GLY A 96 -0.50 21.26 9.99
C GLY A 96 -1.39 20.18 10.61
N VAL A 97 -2.51 19.87 9.97
CA VAL A 97 -3.46 18.86 10.51
C VAL A 97 -2.82 17.49 10.44
N PRO A 98 -2.74 16.76 11.56
CA PRO A 98 -2.14 15.42 11.55
C PRO A 98 -3.08 14.40 10.91
N VAL A 99 -2.47 13.42 10.23
CA VAL A 99 -3.17 12.25 9.72
C VAL A 99 -2.58 11.04 10.42
N ASP A 100 -3.44 10.21 10.97
CA ASP A 100 -3.05 8.95 11.58
C ASP A 100 -4.24 8.01 11.43
N GLN A 101 -4.25 7.26 10.33
CA GLN A 101 -5.37 6.41 9.97
C GLN A 101 -4.93 4.96 9.86
N PRO A 102 -5.70 4.02 10.39
CA PRO A 102 -5.41 2.61 10.11
C PRO A 102 -5.59 2.34 8.62
N THR A 103 -4.74 1.48 8.08
CA THR A 103 -4.81 1.10 6.68
C THR A 103 -4.69 -0.40 6.51
N VAL A 104 -5.34 -0.90 5.45
CA VAL A 104 -5.18 -2.27 4.99
C VAL A 104 -4.67 -2.18 3.57
N GLY A 105 -3.56 -2.83 3.28
CA GLY A 105 -3.02 -2.94 1.93
C GLY A 105 -3.12 -4.37 1.44
N ILE A 106 -3.53 -4.54 0.19
CA ILE A 106 -3.54 -5.84 -0.45
C ILE A 106 -2.59 -5.78 -1.62
N LEU A 107 -1.53 -6.58 -1.56
CA LEU A 107 -0.50 -6.63 -2.58
C LEU A 107 -0.70 -7.92 -3.37
N ASP A 108 -1.19 -7.78 -4.60
CA ASP A 108 -1.43 -8.93 -5.47
C ASP A 108 -0.17 -9.22 -6.29
N PHE A 109 0.22 -10.50 -6.36
CA PHE A 109 1.47 -10.92 -6.97
C PHE A 109 1.27 -11.68 -8.29
N ARG A 110 2.23 -11.49 -9.19
CA ARG A 110 2.47 -12.37 -10.34
C ARG A 110 3.89 -12.88 -10.15
N GLY A 111 4.03 -14.16 -9.81
CA GLY A 111 5.32 -14.68 -9.43
C GLY A 111 5.82 -13.95 -8.18
N ASP A 112 7.00 -13.35 -8.26
CA ASP A 112 7.58 -12.60 -7.14
C ASP A 112 7.52 -11.08 -7.33
N ARG A 113 6.65 -10.60 -8.22
CA ARG A 113 6.45 -9.17 -8.47
C ARG A 113 5.00 -8.78 -8.19
N ILE A 114 4.82 -7.56 -7.73
CA ILE A 114 3.49 -7.03 -7.43
C ILE A 114 2.92 -6.38 -8.67
N TRP A 115 1.70 -6.78 -9.04
CA TRP A 115 1.02 -6.18 -10.18
C TRP A 115 -0.11 -5.25 -9.77
N ARG A 116 -0.57 -5.32 -8.50
CA ARG A 116 -1.63 -4.45 -8.01
C ARG A 116 -1.49 -4.25 -6.51
N LEU A 117 -1.66 -3.02 -6.07
CA LEU A 117 -1.73 -2.69 -4.65
C LEU A 117 -3.04 -1.94 -4.43
N ARG A 118 -3.88 -2.45 -3.53
CA ARG A 118 -5.14 -1.83 -3.16
C ARG A 118 -5.08 -1.47 -1.69
N ALA A 119 -5.35 -0.21 -1.37
CA ALA A 119 -5.31 0.26 0.01
C ALA A 119 -6.68 0.77 0.46
N TYR A 120 -6.99 0.57 1.72
CA TYR A 120 -8.26 0.91 2.32
C TYR A 120 -8.04 1.55 3.68
N PHE A 121 -8.84 2.55 4.02
CA PHE A 121 -8.86 3.09 5.38
C PHE A 121 -9.81 2.29 6.28
N ASP A 122 -10.86 1.74 5.71
CA ASP A 122 -11.80 0.92 6.46
C ASP A 122 -11.28 -0.50 6.54
N ARG A 123 -10.95 -0.94 7.76
CA ARG A 123 -10.36 -2.26 7.98
C ARG A 123 -11.28 -3.39 7.52
N ALA A 124 -12.57 -3.28 7.81
CA ALA A 124 -13.54 -4.31 7.40
C ALA A 124 -13.63 -4.42 5.89
N GLU A 125 -13.66 -3.28 5.20
CA GLU A 125 -13.70 -3.25 3.74
C GLU A 125 -12.45 -3.88 3.15
N GLY A 126 -11.28 -3.55 3.70
CA GLY A 126 -10.02 -4.12 3.23
C GLY A 126 -9.96 -5.62 3.43
N LEU A 127 -10.39 -6.10 4.57
CA LEU A 127 -10.40 -7.54 4.84
C LEU A 127 -11.35 -8.27 3.89
N ARG A 128 -12.52 -7.72 3.64
CA ARG A 128 -13.46 -8.32 2.67
C ARG A 128 -12.88 -8.34 1.26
N ALA A 129 -12.21 -7.27 0.87
CA ALA A 129 -11.56 -7.21 -0.44
C ALA A 129 -10.46 -8.24 -0.59
N ALA A 130 -9.81 -8.61 0.51
CA ALA A 130 -8.78 -9.65 0.52
C ALA A 130 -9.37 -11.06 0.56
N GLY A 131 -10.68 -11.19 0.65
CA GLY A 131 -11.34 -12.48 0.74
C GLY A 131 -11.45 -13.00 2.17
N LEU A 132 -11.26 -12.15 3.17
CA LEU A 132 -11.32 -12.54 4.58
C LEU A 132 -12.55 -11.94 5.23
N SER A 133 -13.11 -12.64 6.22
CA SER A 133 -14.19 -12.08 7.00
C SER A 133 -13.56 -11.22 8.11
N GLU A 134 -14.32 -10.25 8.56
CA GLU A 134 -13.92 -9.40 9.65
C GLU A 134 -13.60 -10.18 10.91
N GLU A 135 -14.28 -11.30 11.10
CA GLU A 135 -14.13 -12.12 12.28
C GLU A 135 -12.95 -13.09 12.23
N ALA A 136 -12.54 -13.46 11.01
CA ALA A 136 -11.50 -14.47 10.85
C ALA A 136 -10.22 -14.15 11.61
N PRO A 137 -9.70 -12.93 11.58
CA PRO A 137 -8.47 -12.63 12.28
C PRO A 137 -8.61 -12.59 13.79
N HIS A 138 -9.82 -12.58 14.29
CA HIS A 138 -10.06 -12.51 15.72
C HIS A 138 -10.31 -13.87 16.37
N HIS A 139 -10.34 -14.91 15.56
CA HIS A 139 -10.52 -16.23 16.12
C HIS A 139 -9.25 -16.65 16.79
N PRO A 140 -9.28 -16.74 18.04
CA PRO A 140 -8.11 -17.18 18.72
C PRO A 140 -7.92 -18.58 18.44
N LEU A 141 -8.62 -18.71 18.07
CA LEU A 141 -8.52 -19.66 17.97
C LEU A 141 -8.18 -20.43 18.42
#